data_e406a3b805b1d460071cf9f0dcec9c8b
#
_entry.id   e406a3b805b1d460071cf9f0dcec9c8b
#
_cell.length_a   1.000
_cell.length_b   1.000
_cell.length_c   1.000
_cell.angle_alpha   90.00
_cell.angle_beta   90.00
_cell.angle_gamma   90.00
#
_symmetry.space_group_name_H-M   'P 1'
#
loop_
_entity.id
_entity.type
_entity.pdbx_description
1 polymer ?
#
loop_
_entity_poly.entity_id
_entity_poly.type
_entity_poly.pdbx_seq_one_letter_code
_entity_poly.pdbx_strand_id
1 'polypeptide(L)'
;MVNPSTAQARVVVDELIRGGVRDVVLCPGSRNAPLAFALQDADRAGRLRLHVRIDERTAGYLAIGLAVAERAPVCVAMTSGTAVANLGPAVVEANYARVPLIVLSANRPYELLGTGANQTFEQMGYFGTQVRANISLGLAEEAPERMDALNAQWRSATCRVLGAATGSRTANAGPVQFDIPLREPLVPDAEDSRATRPYAPEGRTGGRPWTYTPPVTFDQPLDIDLTPDTVVIA
;
A
#
# COMPACT_ATOMS: atom_id res chain seq x y z
N MET A 1 -14.65 -11.96 -18.34
CA MET A 1 -14.05 -12.08 -16.99
C MET A 1 -13.24 -10.83 -16.70
N VAL A 2 -13.22 -10.34 -15.47
CA VAL A 2 -12.34 -9.23 -15.06
C VAL A 2 -10.90 -9.71 -15.20
N ASN A 3 -10.02 -8.91 -15.81
CA ASN A 3 -8.61 -9.30 -15.91
C ASN A 3 -7.96 -9.41 -14.51
N PRO A 4 -6.99 -10.32 -14.34
CA PRO A 4 -6.41 -10.62 -13.04
C PRO A 4 -5.77 -9.41 -12.35
N SER A 5 -5.07 -8.55 -13.10
CA SER A 5 -4.43 -7.34 -12.57
C SER A 5 -5.46 -6.34 -12.01
N THR A 6 -6.61 -6.20 -12.70
CA THR A 6 -7.72 -5.37 -12.22
C THR A 6 -8.35 -5.95 -10.96
N ALA A 7 -8.59 -7.27 -10.92
CA ALA A 7 -9.14 -7.95 -9.74
C ALA A 7 -8.23 -7.78 -8.51
N GLN A 8 -6.93 -8.02 -8.68
CA GLN A 8 -5.94 -7.85 -7.61
C GLN A 8 -5.90 -6.40 -7.10
N ALA A 9 -5.84 -5.42 -8.00
CA ALA A 9 -5.81 -4.00 -7.62
C ALA A 9 -7.05 -3.59 -6.81
N ARG A 10 -8.25 -4.03 -7.22
CA ARG A 10 -9.50 -3.76 -6.50
C ARG A 10 -9.49 -4.34 -5.09
N VAL A 11 -8.99 -5.59 -4.93
CA VAL A 11 -8.89 -6.24 -3.61
C VAL A 11 -7.90 -5.51 -2.71
N VAL A 12 -6.73 -5.13 -3.24
CA VAL A 12 -5.71 -4.39 -2.48
C VAL A 12 -6.26 -3.05 -2.01
N VAL A 13 -6.88 -2.27 -2.92
CA VAL A 13 -7.44 -0.95 -2.57
C VAL A 13 -8.59 -1.08 -1.55
N ASP A 14 -9.48 -2.06 -1.73
CA ASP A 14 -10.55 -2.32 -0.76
C ASP A 14 -10.00 -2.65 0.62
N GLU A 15 -8.95 -3.49 0.70
CA GLU A 15 -8.37 -3.88 1.98
C GLU A 15 -7.57 -2.76 2.65
N LEU A 16 -6.88 -1.90 1.88
CA LEU A 16 -6.24 -0.70 2.41
C LEU A 16 -7.25 0.23 3.07
N ILE A 17 -8.41 0.44 2.43
CA ILE A 17 -9.50 1.27 2.97
C ILE A 17 -10.07 0.65 4.25
N ARG A 18 -10.29 -0.68 4.28
CA ARG A 18 -10.75 -1.41 5.48
C ARG A 18 -9.76 -1.30 6.63
N GLY A 19 -8.47 -1.23 6.32
CA GLY A 19 -7.39 -1.04 7.29
C GLY A 19 -7.14 0.40 7.71
N GLY A 20 -7.98 1.35 7.28
CA GLY A 20 -7.94 2.74 7.75
C GLY A 20 -7.25 3.74 6.85
N VAL A 21 -6.77 3.34 5.65
CA VAL A 21 -6.26 4.30 4.67
C VAL A 21 -7.41 5.19 4.18
N ARG A 22 -7.22 6.50 4.26
CA ARG A 22 -8.19 7.52 3.82
C ARG A 22 -7.66 8.40 2.72
N ASP A 23 -6.35 8.54 2.62
CA ASP A 23 -5.67 9.35 1.62
C ASP A 23 -4.67 8.52 0.83
N VAL A 24 -4.67 8.70 -0.48
CA VAL A 24 -3.69 8.10 -1.39
C VAL A 24 -3.16 9.16 -2.34
N VAL A 25 -1.85 9.26 -2.45
CA VAL A 25 -1.19 10.09 -3.46
C VAL A 25 -0.84 9.19 -4.65
N LEU A 26 -1.34 9.52 -5.84
CA LEU A 26 -1.13 8.76 -7.06
C LEU A 26 -0.22 9.53 -8.03
N CYS A 27 0.87 8.90 -8.45
CA CYS A 27 1.67 9.32 -9.59
C CYS A 27 1.30 8.43 -10.79
N PRO A 28 0.74 8.99 -11.87
CA PRO A 28 0.23 8.20 -12.98
C PRO A 28 1.36 7.56 -13.79
N GLY A 29 1.12 6.34 -14.26
CA GLY A 29 2.01 5.59 -15.14
C GLY A 29 1.32 4.37 -15.71
N SER A 30 1.88 3.76 -16.76
CA SER A 30 1.22 2.64 -17.44
C SER A 30 1.15 1.40 -16.54
N ARG A 31 2.26 1.06 -15.84
CA ARG A 31 2.29 -0.19 -15.06
C ARG A 31 1.37 -0.17 -13.85
N ASN A 32 1.14 0.98 -13.25
CA ASN A 32 0.20 1.10 -12.12
C ASN A 32 -1.24 1.44 -12.54
N ALA A 33 -1.59 1.34 -13.82
CA ALA A 33 -2.93 1.63 -14.30
C ALA A 33 -4.03 0.83 -13.55
N PRO A 34 -3.90 -0.48 -13.26
CA PRO A 34 -4.91 -1.20 -12.51
C PRO A 34 -5.18 -0.59 -11.13
N LEU A 35 -4.11 -0.16 -10.43
CA LEU A 35 -4.23 0.54 -9.15
C LEU A 35 -4.88 1.92 -9.32
N ALA A 36 -4.49 2.66 -10.36
CA ALA A 36 -5.05 3.99 -10.64
C ALA A 36 -6.56 3.94 -10.87
N PHE A 37 -7.06 2.98 -11.65
CA PHE A 37 -8.49 2.80 -11.87
C PHE A 37 -9.22 2.39 -10.58
N ALA A 38 -8.68 1.44 -9.81
CA ALA A 38 -9.27 1.02 -8.55
C ALA A 38 -9.33 2.17 -7.52
N LEU A 39 -8.28 2.99 -7.44
CA LEU A 39 -8.22 4.17 -6.58
C LEU A 39 -9.22 5.24 -7.02
N GLN A 40 -9.33 5.50 -8.33
CA GLN A 40 -10.29 6.46 -8.86
C GLN A 40 -11.74 6.03 -8.58
N ASP A 41 -12.06 4.73 -8.73
CA ASP A 41 -13.39 4.20 -8.42
C ASP A 41 -13.70 4.36 -6.94
N ALA A 42 -12.73 4.13 -6.06
CA ALA A 42 -12.88 4.31 -4.62
C ALA A 42 -13.08 5.78 -4.21
N ASP A 43 -12.36 6.70 -4.86
CA ASP A 43 -12.51 8.16 -4.67
C ASP A 43 -13.89 8.63 -5.12
N ARG A 44 -14.34 8.24 -6.32
CA ARG A 44 -15.69 8.55 -6.82
C ARG A 44 -16.80 8.03 -5.91
N ALA A 45 -16.55 6.91 -5.26
CA ALA A 45 -17.47 6.32 -4.28
C ALA A 45 -17.37 6.97 -2.88
N GLY A 46 -16.53 7.99 -2.70
CA GLY A 46 -16.31 8.66 -1.43
C GLY A 46 -15.67 7.80 -0.34
N ARG A 47 -14.98 6.72 -0.74
CA ARG A 47 -14.37 5.78 0.19
C ARG A 47 -12.96 6.18 0.64
N LEU A 48 -12.28 7.00 -0.16
CA LEU A 48 -10.97 7.61 0.13
C LEU A 48 -10.86 8.96 -0.58
N ARG A 49 -9.76 9.68 -0.36
CA ARG A 49 -9.40 10.91 -1.08
C ARG A 49 -8.19 10.64 -1.95
N LEU A 50 -8.29 10.89 -3.24
CA LEU A 50 -7.22 10.66 -4.22
C LEU A 50 -6.54 11.98 -4.59
N HIS A 51 -5.24 12.06 -4.35
CA HIS A 51 -4.40 13.21 -4.66
C HIS A 51 -3.46 12.87 -5.82
N VAL A 52 -3.68 13.44 -7.01
CA VAL A 52 -2.82 13.17 -8.17
C VAL A 52 -1.62 14.13 -8.17
N ARG A 53 -0.42 13.59 -8.35
CA ARG A 53 0.84 14.33 -8.51
C ARG A 53 1.67 13.71 -9.64
N ILE A 54 2.42 14.55 -10.35
CA ILE A 54 3.25 14.07 -11.47
C ILE A 54 4.64 13.66 -10.99
N ASP A 55 5.20 14.40 -10.04
CA ASP A 55 6.54 14.16 -9.49
C ASP A 55 6.47 13.32 -8.21
N GLU A 56 7.12 12.16 -8.23
CA GLU A 56 7.05 11.18 -7.14
C GLU A 56 7.75 11.69 -5.87
N ARG A 57 8.81 12.49 -5.99
CA ARG A 57 9.49 13.04 -4.83
C ARG A 57 8.56 13.98 -4.06
N THR A 58 7.87 14.89 -4.75
CA THR A 58 6.90 15.78 -4.12
C THR A 58 5.68 15.02 -3.61
N ALA A 59 5.27 13.96 -4.30
CA ALA A 59 4.19 13.07 -3.86
C ALA A 59 4.51 12.40 -2.52
N GLY A 60 5.74 11.94 -2.33
CA GLY A 60 6.19 11.33 -1.08
C GLY A 60 6.07 12.28 0.11
N TYR A 61 6.53 13.52 -0.03
CA TYR A 61 6.43 14.52 1.04
C TYR A 61 4.99 14.97 1.31
N LEU A 62 4.15 15.06 0.26
CA LEU A 62 2.72 15.32 0.46
C LEU A 62 2.08 14.19 1.29
N ALA A 63 2.39 12.93 0.97
CA ALA A 63 1.87 11.79 1.71
C ALA A 63 2.31 11.79 3.18
N ILE A 64 3.55 12.18 3.47
CA ILE A 64 4.02 12.36 4.85
C ILE A 64 3.18 13.41 5.56
N GLY A 65 2.98 14.58 4.94
CA GLY A 65 2.18 15.66 5.51
C GLY A 65 0.73 15.23 5.81
N LEU A 66 0.11 14.49 4.88
CA LEU A 66 -1.24 13.93 5.07
C LEU A 66 -1.27 12.90 6.23
N ALA A 67 -0.28 12.00 6.28
CA ALA A 67 -0.23 10.98 7.34
C ALA A 67 -0.05 11.62 8.74
N VAL A 68 0.74 12.67 8.85
CA VAL A 68 0.93 13.42 10.11
C VAL A 68 -0.35 14.16 10.50
N ALA A 69 -0.98 14.84 9.55
CA ALA A 69 -2.20 15.61 9.81
C ALA A 69 -3.39 14.72 10.23
N GLU A 70 -3.58 13.61 9.54
CA GLU A 70 -4.69 12.68 9.78
C GLU A 70 -4.38 11.63 10.87
N ARG A 71 -3.12 11.49 11.29
CA ARG A 71 -2.65 10.44 12.20
C ARG A 71 -3.04 9.03 11.73
N ALA A 72 -2.95 8.81 10.43
CA ALA A 72 -3.39 7.59 9.76
C ALA A 72 -2.38 7.15 8.69
N PRO A 73 -2.36 5.86 8.30
CA PRO A 73 -1.51 5.41 7.20
C PRO A 73 -1.94 6.04 5.87
N VAL A 74 -0.96 6.49 5.10
CA VAL A 74 -1.16 7.06 3.76
C VAL A 74 -0.36 6.27 2.74
N CYS A 75 -0.93 6.06 1.55
CA CYS A 75 -0.25 5.39 0.45
C CYS A 75 0.28 6.39 -0.56
N VAL A 76 1.44 6.07 -1.16
CA VAL A 76 1.90 6.66 -2.43
C VAL A 76 1.93 5.56 -3.46
N ALA A 77 1.14 5.69 -4.52
CA ALA A 77 1.06 4.73 -5.60
C ALA A 77 1.78 5.27 -6.84
N MET A 78 2.71 4.49 -7.40
CA MET A 78 3.47 4.88 -8.58
C MET A 78 3.78 3.69 -9.48
N THR A 79 4.26 4.00 -10.65
CA THR A 79 4.76 3.02 -11.62
C THR A 79 6.12 2.45 -11.19
N SER A 80 6.65 1.51 -11.94
CA SER A 80 7.94 0.88 -11.71
C SER A 80 9.13 1.77 -12.11
N GLY A 81 10.32 1.34 -11.79
CA GLY A 81 11.55 1.99 -12.23
C GLY A 81 11.93 3.19 -11.36
N THR A 82 12.52 4.21 -11.96
CA THR A 82 13.01 5.39 -11.24
C THR A 82 11.92 6.17 -10.49
N ALA A 83 10.64 5.96 -10.81
CA ALA A 83 9.51 6.45 -10.02
C ALA A 83 9.63 6.00 -8.56
N VAL A 84 9.95 4.73 -8.33
CA VAL A 84 10.17 4.19 -6.98
C VAL A 84 11.41 4.82 -6.33
N ALA A 85 12.50 4.97 -7.08
CA ALA A 85 13.74 5.53 -6.56
C ALA A 85 13.59 6.99 -6.10
N ASN A 86 12.74 7.78 -6.76
CA ASN A 86 12.44 9.16 -6.40
C ASN A 86 11.78 9.31 -5.01
N LEU A 87 11.22 8.25 -4.44
CA LEU A 87 10.69 8.26 -3.08
C LEU A 87 11.77 8.12 -1.99
N GLY A 88 13.03 7.82 -2.35
CA GLY A 88 14.09 7.59 -1.38
C GLY A 88 14.15 8.62 -0.26
N PRO A 89 14.23 9.94 -0.56
CA PRO A 89 14.28 10.98 0.48
C PRO A 89 13.06 10.97 1.41
N ALA A 90 11.84 10.81 0.86
CA ALA A 90 10.62 10.77 1.64
C ALA A 90 10.53 9.50 2.53
N VAL A 91 11.01 8.36 2.03
CA VAL A 91 11.08 7.12 2.81
C VAL A 91 12.02 7.26 4.00
N VAL A 92 13.19 7.90 3.81
CA VAL A 92 14.13 8.18 4.91
C VAL A 92 13.48 9.08 5.95
N GLU A 93 12.84 10.16 5.53
CA GLU A 93 12.12 11.08 6.43
C GLU A 93 11.01 10.34 7.20
N ALA A 94 10.18 9.58 6.52
CA ALA A 94 9.10 8.80 7.14
C ALA A 94 9.63 7.77 8.15
N ASN A 95 10.81 7.18 7.89
CA ASN A 95 11.45 6.25 8.81
C ASN A 95 11.80 6.89 10.14
N TYR A 96 12.52 8.01 10.11
CA TYR A 96 12.97 8.71 11.32
C TYR A 96 11.84 9.43 12.04
N ALA A 97 10.85 9.94 11.30
CA ALA A 97 9.64 10.55 11.87
C ALA A 97 8.57 9.53 12.29
N ARG A 98 8.81 8.22 12.10
CA ARG A 98 7.85 7.14 12.42
C ARG A 98 6.48 7.31 11.75
N VAL A 99 6.48 7.85 10.54
CA VAL A 99 5.25 8.09 9.76
C VAL A 99 4.85 6.80 9.02
N PRO A 100 3.60 6.33 9.14
CA PRO A 100 3.12 5.13 8.48
C PRO A 100 2.87 5.37 6.98
N LEU A 101 3.94 5.42 6.20
CA LEU A 101 3.92 5.61 4.75
C LEU A 101 3.93 4.25 4.04
N ILE A 102 2.98 4.01 3.16
CA ILE A 102 2.92 2.80 2.33
C ILE A 102 3.33 3.14 0.90
N VAL A 103 4.49 2.66 0.47
CA VAL A 103 4.97 2.78 -0.91
C VAL A 103 4.35 1.66 -1.73
N LEU A 104 3.34 1.99 -2.52
CA LEU A 104 2.58 1.07 -3.36
C LEU A 104 3.22 1.05 -4.76
N SER A 105 4.30 0.30 -4.92
CA SER A 105 5.10 0.26 -6.14
C SER A 105 4.58 -0.80 -7.12
N ALA A 106 4.09 -0.36 -8.29
CA ALA A 106 3.82 -1.31 -9.37
C ALA A 106 5.13 -1.85 -9.94
N ASN A 107 5.16 -3.13 -10.29
CA ASN A 107 6.34 -3.78 -10.83
C ASN A 107 6.04 -4.52 -12.14
N ARG A 108 7.08 -4.85 -12.86
CA ARG A 108 7.01 -5.78 -13.99
C ARG A 108 6.72 -7.20 -13.50
N PRO A 109 6.02 -8.01 -14.29
CA PRO A 109 5.91 -9.43 -14.01
C PRO A 109 7.28 -10.11 -14.10
N TYR A 110 7.43 -11.25 -13.44
CA TYR A 110 8.73 -11.91 -13.26
C TYR A 110 9.47 -12.22 -14.54
N GLU A 111 8.75 -12.56 -15.61
CA GLU A 111 9.32 -12.85 -16.93
C GLU A 111 9.99 -11.65 -17.61
N LEU A 112 9.77 -10.44 -17.13
CA LEU A 112 10.38 -9.21 -17.63
C LEU A 112 11.52 -8.69 -16.75
N LEU A 113 11.76 -9.28 -15.59
CA LEU A 113 12.86 -8.89 -14.72
C LEU A 113 14.20 -9.41 -15.28
N GLY A 114 15.24 -8.57 -15.27
CA GLY A 114 16.56 -8.92 -15.78
C GLY A 114 16.68 -9.02 -17.30
N THR A 115 15.63 -8.67 -18.05
CA THR A 115 15.62 -8.77 -19.54
C THR A 115 15.98 -7.47 -20.24
N GLY A 116 16.27 -6.40 -19.52
CA GLY A 116 16.44 -5.06 -20.10
C GLY A 116 15.13 -4.40 -20.49
N ALA A 117 13.97 -4.88 -19.98
CA ALA A 117 12.68 -4.27 -20.21
C ALA A 117 12.68 -2.79 -19.77
N ASN A 118 11.97 -1.95 -20.56
CA ASN A 118 11.92 -0.52 -20.32
C ASN A 118 11.44 -0.19 -18.90
N GLN A 119 12.08 0.80 -18.28
CA GLN A 119 11.73 1.35 -16.95
C GLN A 119 11.66 0.25 -15.86
N THR A 120 12.66 -0.63 -15.85
CA THR A 120 12.76 -1.76 -14.94
C THR A 120 14.12 -1.78 -14.25
N PHE A 121 14.12 -2.00 -12.94
CA PHE A 121 15.30 -2.30 -12.13
C PHE A 121 14.88 -3.20 -10.96
N GLU A 122 15.84 -3.70 -10.19
CA GLU A 122 15.54 -4.48 -9.00
C GLU A 122 15.01 -3.59 -7.86
N GLN A 123 13.71 -3.30 -7.90
CA GLN A 123 13.10 -2.36 -6.98
C GLN A 123 12.71 -2.98 -5.62
N MET A 124 12.58 -4.31 -5.54
CA MET A 124 12.35 -4.99 -4.26
C MET A 124 13.55 -4.82 -3.34
N GLY A 125 13.29 -4.31 -2.14
CA GLY A 125 14.34 -4.05 -1.16
C GLY A 125 15.19 -2.82 -1.45
N TYR A 126 14.85 -2.02 -2.46
CA TYR A 126 15.60 -0.81 -2.83
C TYR A 126 15.82 0.14 -1.64
N PHE A 127 14.84 0.28 -0.78
CA PHE A 127 14.92 1.16 0.39
C PHE A 127 15.73 0.56 1.57
N GLY A 128 16.20 -0.67 1.44
CA GLY A 128 17.07 -1.33 2.44
C GLY A 128 16.44 -1.31 3.85
N THR A 129 17.25 -0.84 4.80
CA THR A 129 16.85 -0.75 6.22
C THR A 129 15.94 0.44 6.54
N GLN A 130 15.62 1.27 5.55
CA GLN A 130 14.78 2.45 5.78
C GLN A 130 13.28 2.12 5.85
N VAL A 131 12.88 0.89 5.60
CA VAL A 131 11.48 0.45 5.68
C VAL A 131 11.28 -0.61 6.77
N ARG A 132 10.08 -0.66 7.35
CA ARG A 132 9.71 -1.68 8.34
C ARG A 132 9.51 -3.05 7.72
N ALA A 133 9.14 -3.11 6.45
CA ALA A 133 9.00 -4.35 5.69
C ALA A 133 9.10 -4.08 4.18
N ASN A 134 9.59 -5.08 3.46
CA ASN A 134 9.46 -5.20 2.01
C ASN A 134 8.56 -6.39 1.74
N ILE A 135 7.39 -6.17 1.16
CA ILE A 135 6.41 -7.22 0.87
C ILE A 135 6.11 -7.17 -0.62
N SER A 136 6.35 -8.29 -1.31
CA SER A 136 5.89 -8.45 -2.68
C SER A 136 4.60 -9.26 -2.72
N LEU A 137 3.65 -8.77 -3.48
CA LEU A 137 2.45 -9.51 -3.80
C LEU A 137 2.74 -10.47 -4.95
N GLY A 138 2.20 -11.68 -4.90
CA GLY A 138 2.30 -12.59 -6.02
C GLY A 138 1.61 -12.04 -7.26
N LEU A 139 2.10 -12.41 -8.44
CA LEU A 139 1.47 -12.04 -9.70
C LEU A 139 0.04 -12.60 -9.75
N ALA A 140 -0.89 -11.77 -10.17
CA ALA A 140 -2.26 -12.22 -10.40
C ALA A 140 -2.34 -13.12 -11.64
N GLU A 141 -3.03 -14.22 -11.53
CA GLU A 141 -3.22 -15.20 -12.60
C GLU A 141 -4.72 -15.41 -12.86
N GLU A 142 -5.04 -15.81 -14.07
CA GLU A 142 -6.38 -16.25 -14.41
C GLU A 142 -6.61 -17.68 -13.87
N ALA A 143 -7.13 -17.75 -12.65
CA ALA A 143 -7.35 -19.02 -11.94
C ALA A 143 -8.69 -18.99 -11.17
N PRO A 144 -9.82 -19.12 -11.89
CA PRO A 144 -11.13 -19.02 -11.27
C PRO A 144 -11.34 -20.01 -10.12
N GLU A 145 -10.77 -21.20 -10.22
CA GLU A 145 -10.85 -22.26 -9.22
C GLU A 145 -10.05 -21.96 -7.94
N ARG A 146 -9.12 -21.02 -7.98
CA ARG A 146 -8.29 -20.61 -6.84
C ARG A 146 -8.58 -19.19 -6.36
N MET A 147 -9.62 -18.56 -6.89
CA MET A 147 -9.90 -17.14 -6.63
C MET A 147 -10.08 -16.85 -5.14
N ASP A 148 -10.71 -17.71 -4.38
CA ASP A 148 -10.87 -17.54 -2.93
C ASP A 148 -9.52 -17.55 -2.20
N ALA A 149 -8.61 -18.44 -2.61
CA ALA A 149 -7.25 -18.50 -2.05
C ALA A 149 -6.42 -17.27 -2.42
N LEU A 150 -6.52 -16.81 -3.68
CA LEU A 150 -5.85 -15.58 -4.14
C LEU A 150 -6.39 -14.36 -3.41
N ASN A 151 -7.70 -14.21 -3.26
CA ASN A 151 -8.31 -13.14 -2.48
C ASN A 151 -7.80 -13.13 -1.03
N ALA A 152 -7.81 -14.29 -0.37
CA ALA A 152 -7.32 -14.42 0.99
C ALA A 152 -5.83 -14.02 1.10
N GLN A 153 -5.02 -14.44 0.14
CA GLN A 153 -3.59 -14.11 0.08
C GLN A 153 -3.36 -12.61 -0.13
N TRP A 154 -4.06 -11.97 -1.08
CA TRP A 154 -3.92 -10.54 -1.35
C TRP A 154 -4.36 -9.70 -0.14
N ARG A 155 -5.48 -10.04 0.49
CA ARG A 155 -5.97 -9.36 1.69
C ARG A 155 -5.03 -9.55 2.88
N SER A 156 -4.56 -10.77 3.12
CA SER A 156 -3.61 -11.06 4.20
C SER A 156 -2.29 -10.31 4.02
N ALA A 157 -1.77 -10.23 2.78
CA ALA A 157 -0.57 -9.46 2.48
C ALA A 157 -0.78 -7.97 2.74
N THR A 158 -1.91 -7.41 2.31
CA THR A 158 -2.27 -6.00 2.56
C THR A 158 -2.41 -5.71 4.06
N CYS A 159 -3.04 -6.61 4.83
CA CYS A 159 -3.09 -6.46 6.30
C CYS A 159 -1.70 -6.50 6.96
N ARG A 160 -0.77 -7.33 6.44
CA ARG A 160 0.62 -7.34 6.95
C ARG A 160 1.34 -6.03 6.65
N VAL A 161 1.13 -5.46 5.46
CA VAL A 161 1.65 -4.13 5.09
C VAL A 161 1.16 -3.07 6.08
N LEU A 162 -0.16 -3.02 6.31
CA LEU A 162 -0.77 -2.09 7.25
C LEU A 162 -0.23 -2.28 8.67
N GLY A 163 -0.17 -3.51 9.15
CA GLY A 163 0.36 -3.82 10.48
C GLY A 163 1.82 -3.44 10.67
N ALA A 164 2.65 -3.62 9.63
CA ALA A 164 4.04 -3.19 9.66
C ALA A 164 4.16 -1.65 9.62
N ALA A 165 3.40 -0.98 8.75
CA ALA A 165 3.42 0.47 8.63
C ALA A 165 2.96 1.17 9.92
N THR A 166 1.90 0.70 10.53
CA THR A 166 1.34 1.26 11.77
C THR A 166 2.10 0.84 13.03
N GLY A 167 3.01 -0.13 12.91
CA GLY A 167 3.74 -0.66 14.07
C GLY A 167 2.86 -1.40 15.07
N SER A 168 1.73 -1.97 14.63
CA SER A 168 0.74 -2.58 15.52
C SER A 168 1.29 -3.69 16.42
N ARG A 169 2.40 -4.34 16.02
CA ARG A 169 3.09 -5.38 16.82
C ARG A 169 4.36 -4.89 17.51
N THR A 170 4.93 -3.79 17.07
CA THR A 170 6.27 -3.36 17.46
C THR A 170 6.29 -2.02 18.16
N ALA A 171 5.16 -1.30 18.20
CA ALA A 171 5.07 0.10 18.60
C ALA A 171 6.03 1.02 17.82
N ASN A 172 6.49 0.56 16.64
CA ASN A 172 7.44 1.27 15.79
C ASN A 172 6.85 1.47 14.39
N ALA A 173 6.00 2.46 14.24
CA ALA A 173 5.45 2.86 12.95
C ALA A 173 6.55 3.31 11.98
N GLY A 174 6.25 3.30 10.68
CA GLY A 174 7.20 3.76 9.67
C GLY A 174 6.84 3.29 8.26
N PRO A 175 7.69 3.60 7.27
CA PRO A 175 7.42 3.28 5.89
C PRO A 175 7.51 1.78 5.60
N VAL A 176 6.72 1.33 4.63
CA VAL A 176 6.72 -0.05 4.11
C VAL A 176 6.71 -0.01 2.60
N GLN A 177 7.50 -0.86 1.96
CA GLN A 177 7.39 -1.10 0.52
C GLN A 177 6.42 -2.26 0.26
N PHE A 178 5.38 -1.99 -0.53
CA PHE A 178 4.45 -2.98 -1.04
C PHE A 178 4.58 -3.06 -2.54
N ASP A 179 5.31 -4.05 -3.03
CA ASP A 179 5.62 -4.26 -4.43
C ASP A 179 4.57 -5.14 -5.08
N ILE A 180 3.98 -4.65 -6.17
CA ILE A 180 2.85 -5.30 -6.84
C ILE A 180 3.21 -5.57 -8.30
N PRO A 181 3.63 -6.80 -8.62
CA PRO A 181 3.81 -7.22 -10.01
C PRO A 181 2.47 -7.25 -10.75
N LEU A 182 2.42 -6.56 -11.89
CA LEU A 182 1.22 -6.46 -12.72
C LEU A 182 1.55 -6.87 -14.15
N ARG A 183 0.78 -7.83 -14.68
CA ARG A 183 0.86 -8.31 -16.06
C ARG A 183 -0.27 -7.71 -16.90
N GLU A 184 -0.02 -7.51 -18.17
CA GLU A 184 -1.04 -7.09 -19.13
C GLU A 184 -2.15 -8.15 -19.27
N PRO A 185 -3.40 -7.70 -19.50
CA PRO A 185 -3.83 -6.33 -19.72
C PRO A 185 -3.87 -5.49 -18.42
N LEU A 186 -3.50 -4.20 -18.53
CA LEU A 186 -3.42 -3.28 -17.38
C LEU A 186 -4.64 -2.36 -17.27
N VAL A 187 -5.42 -2.25 -18.34
CA VAL A 187 -6.62 -1.42 -18.37
C VAL A 187 -7.84 -2.33 -18.16
N PRO A 188 -8.79 -1.95 -17.32
CA PRO A 188 -10.04 -2.69 -17.18
C PRO A 188 -10.76 -2.79 -18.52
N ASP A 189 -11.36 -3.95 -18.80
CA ASP A 189 -12.19 -4.12 -19.98
C ASP A 189 -13.43 -3.22 -19.89
N ALA A 190 -13.96 -2.81 -21.05
CA ALA A 190 -15.15 -1.94 -21.10
C ALA A 190 -16.38 -2.57 -20.42
N GLU A 191 -16.44 -3.90 -20.36
CA GLU A 191 -17.47 -4.66 -19.67
C GLU A 191 -17.28 -4.65 -18.15
N ASP A 192 -16.04 -4.54 -17.66
CA ASP A 192 -15.72 -4.50 -16.23
C ASP A 192 -16.28 -3.27 -15.53
N SER A 193 -16.40 -2.15 -16.25
CA SER A 193 -16.99 -0.91 -15.75
C SER A 193 -18.51 -0.97 -15.58
N ARG A 194 -19.17 -1.95 -16.23
CA ARG A 194 -20.62 -2.15 -16.21
C ARG A 194 -21.06 -3.37 -15.41
N ALA A 195 -20.11 -4.22 -15.01
CA ALA A 195 -20.41 -5.43 -14.26
C ALA A 195 -20.88 -5.06 -12.83
N THR A 196 -22.13 -5.32 -12.56
CA THR A 196 -22.77 -5.17 -11.25
C THR A 196 -22.24 -6.14 -10.20
N ARG A 197 -21.33 -7.02 -10.57
CA ARG A 197 -20.58 -7.88 -9.67
C ARG A 197 -19.09 -7.75 -9.99
N PRO A 198 -18.34 -7.05 -9.13
CA PRO A 198 -16.89 -7.09 -9.24
C PRO A 198 -16.44 -8.54 -9.05
N TYR A 199 -15.57 -9.00 -9.92
CA TYR A 199 -14.89 -10.29 -9.81
C TYR A 199 -13.89 -10.32 -8.64
N ALA A 200 -13.96 -9.36 -7.74
CA ALA A 200 -13.20 -9.38 -6.50
C ALA A 200 -14.07 -10.05 -5.44
N PRO A 201 -13.70 -11.23 -4.92
CA PRO A 201 -14.38 -11.84 -3.80
C PRO A 201 -14.52 -10.84 -2.66
N GLU A 202 -15.66 -10.86 -2.02
CA GLU A 202 -15.97 -9.91 -0.98
C GLU A 202 -14.98 -10.01 0.19
N GLY A 203 -14.64 -8.87 0.76
CA GLY A 203 -13.94 -8.81 2.04
C GLY A 203 -14.83 -9.27 3.19
N ARG A 204 -14.33 -9.24 4.41
CA ARG A 204 -15.13 -9.59 5.59
C ARG A 204 -16.35 -8.69 5.72
N THR A 205 -17.44 -9.27 6.20
CA THR A 205 -18.70 -8.56 6.48
C THR A 205 -18.49 -7.40 7.45
N GLY A 206 -19.30 -6.35 7.29
CA GLY A 206 -19.23 -5.17 8.16
C GLY A 206 -18.00 -4.29 7.96
N GLY A 207 -17.35 -4.37 6.78
CA GLY A 207 -16.20 -3.52 6.47
C GLY A 207 -14.92 -3.82 7.26
N ARG A 208 -14.89 -4.92 8.02
CA ARG A 208 -13.72 -5.30 8.83
C ARG A 208 -12.53 -5.70 7.94
N PRO A 209 -11.29 -5.41 8.34
CA PRO A 209 -10.11 -5.91 7.67
C PRO A 209 -10.04 -7.44 7.73
N TRP A 210 -9.34 -8.05 6.78
CA TRP A 210 -9.21 -9.51 6.67
C TRP A 210 -8.57 -10.13 7.90
N THR A 211 -7.49 -9.52 8.37
CA THR A 211 -6.89 -9.84 9.67
C THR A 211 -6.76 -8.55 10.48
N TYR A 212 -7.00 -8.64 11.75
CA TYR A 212 -6.84 -7.54 12.69
C TYR A 212 -5.77 -7.89 13.71
N THR A 213 -4.77 -7.01 13.83
CA THR A 213 -3.77 -7.08 14.90
C THR A 213 -4.02 -5.89 15.81
N PRO A 214 -4.48 -6.12 17.05
CA PRO A 214 -4.65 -5.03 17.99
C PRO A 214 -3.29 -4.37 18.26
N PRO A 215 -3.25 -3.06 18.51
CA PRO A 215 -2.03 -2.40 18.94
C PRO A 215 -1.53 -2.99 20.26
N VAL A 216 -0.22 -3.04 20.44
CA VAL A 216 0.36 -3.41 21.70
C VAL A 216 0.14 -2.25 22.66
N THR A 217 -0.62 -2.47 23.71
CA THR A 217 -0.81 -1.52 24.81
C THR A 217 -0.03 -2.02 26.01
N PHE A 218 0.75 -1.15 26.63
CA PHE A 218 1.40 -1.44 27.89
C PHE A 218 0.53 -0.82 29.00
N ASP A 219 -0.25 -1.65 29.67
CA ASP A 219 -1.14 -1.23 30.75
C ASP A 219 -0.44 -1.23 32.14
N GLN A 220 0.85 -1.47 32.20
CA GLN A 220 1.57 -1.36 33.45
C GLN A 220 1.97 0.09 33.70
N PRO A 221 1.52 0.71 34.80
CA PRO A 221 2.04 2.00 35.21
C PRO A 221 3.55 1.85 35.39
N LEU A 222 4.31 2.74 34.75
CA LEU A 222 5.72 2.86 35.03
C LEU A 222 5.86 3.45 36.44
N ASP A 223 6.38 2.67 37.38
CA ASP A 223 6.74 3.14 38.72
C ASP A 223 8.06 3.91 38.58
N ILE A 224 7.96 5.15 38.16
CA ILE A 224 9.10 6.04 37.96
C ILE A 224 8.92 7.23 38.91
N ASP A 225 9.83 7.41 39.84
CA ASP A 225 9.91 8.63 40.63
C ASP A 225 10.35 9.80 39.73
N LEU A 226 9.40 10.66 39.36
CA LEU A 226 9.69 11.88 38.63
C LEU A 226 10.23 12.94 39.60
N THR A 227 11.50 13.29 39.47
CA THR A 227 12.09 14.42 40.16
C THR A 227 11.99 15.69 39.33
N PRO A 228 12.18 16.90 39.94
CA PRO A 228 12.18 18.15 39.19
C PRO A 228 13.19 18.21 38.04
N ASP A 229 14.22 17.38 38.08
CA ASP A 229 15.27 17.28 37.05
C ASP A 229 14.99 16.18 36.01
N THR A 230 13.85 15.49 36.10
CA THR A 230 13.48 14.44 35.15
C THR A 230 12.99 15.07 33.86
N VAL A 231 13.62 14.70 32.73
CA VAL A 231 13.19 15.06 31.38
C VAL A 231 12.44 13.88 30.77
N VAL A 232 11.15 14.07 30.44
CA VAL A 232 10.35 13.09 29.69
C VAL A 232 10.43 13.44 28.22
N ILE A 233 10.95 12.51 27.40
CA ILE A 233 10.98 12.62 25.95
C ILE A 233 9.87 11.70 25.41
N ALA A 234 8.84 12.27 24.77
CA ALA A 234 7.72 11.56 24.16
C ALA A 234 7.84 11.53 22.64
#